data_3fe835d63a961632455ac9c70101579b
#
_entry.id   3fe835d63a961632455ac9c70101579b
#
_cell.length_a   1.000
_cell.length_b   1.000
_cell.length_c   1.000
_cell.angle_alpha   90.00
_cell.angle_beta   90.00
_cell.angle_gamma   90.00
#
_symmetry.space_group_name_H-M   'P 1'
#
loop_
_entity.id
_entity.type
_entity.pdbx_description
1 polymer ?
#
loop_
_entity_poly.entity_id
_entity_poly.type
_entity_poly.pdbx_seq_one_letter_code
_entity_poly.pdbx_strand_id
1 'polypeptide(L)'
;VSKKHLFNLNEKIKEKYTCFELEIENLDNINLNINSWLGESENNDVKKTISVIKTNKLNIDWLIIDHYAINETWENEIKKYVKNICVIDDFTNRKHNCNILINQQINEKEIVKYKNNINSDCKICVGNDYLLLNHQYYQLNINKNIEKLKRINIFMGGSDIYNITEQIIDICYDYNKKNNLNIIFDVIVGKSNKNAEKIKNKI
;
A
#
# COMPACT_ATOMS: atom_id res chain seq x y z
N VAL A 1 -4.33 -12.02 8.54
CA VAL A 1 -5.57 -12.29 7.79
C VAL A 1 -5.47 -11.62 6.43
N SER A 2 -5.61 -12.36 5.35
CA SER A 2 -5.50 -11.83 4.00
C SER A 2 -6.70 -12.27 3.16
N LYS A 3 -7.08 -11.42 2.21
CA LYS A 3 -8.08 -11.74 1.21
C LYS A 3 -7.41 -12.31 -0.03
N LYS A 4 -8.13 -13.10 -0.82
CA LYS A 4 -7.61 -13.72 -2.03
C LYS A 4 -7.16 -12.65 -3.04
N HIS A 5 -5.92 -12.72 -3.48
CA HIS A 5 -5.34 -11.80 -4.47
C HIS A 5 -5.22 -12.46 -5.84
N LEU A 6 -5.40 -11.64 -6.92
CA LEU A 6 -5.34 -12.09 -8.31
C LEU A 6 -3.96 -12.64 -8.75
N PHE A 7 -2.88 -12.38 -7.98
CA PHE A 7 -1.50 -12.62 -8.43
C PHE A 7 -0.70 -13.63 -7.60
N ASN A 8 -1.36 -14.59 -6.95
CA ASN A 8 -0.70 -15.60 -6.11
C ASN A 8 0.25 -15.00 -5.05
N LEU A 9 0.02 -13.75 -4.63
CA LEU A 9 0.82 -13.13 -3.58
C LEU A 9 0.69 -13.90 -2.27
N ASN A 10 -0.49 -14.46 -2.01
CA ASN A 10 -0.76 -15.29 -0.84
C ASN A 10 0.16 -16.50 -0.76
N GLU A 11 0.49 -17.14 -1.89
CA GLU A 11 1.38 -18.30 -1.90
C GLU A 11 2.77 -17.95 -1.38
N LYS A 12 3.33 -16.82 -1.84
CA LYS A 12 4.63 -16.33 -1.36
C LYS A 12 4.63 -15.96 0.13
N ILE A 13 3.51 -15.45 0.63
CA ILE A 13 3.37 -15.12 2.04
C ILE A 13 3.25 -16.39 2.86
N LYS A 14 2.47 -17.39 2.40
CA LYS A 14 2.29 -18.69 3.05
C LYS A 14 3.59 -19.49 3.20
N GLU A 15 4.57 -19.27 2.32
CA GLU A 15 5.91 -19.89 2.46
C GLU A 15 6.61 -19.51 3.77
N LYS A 16 6.28 -18.35 4.35
CA LYS A 16 6.97 -17.81 5.53
C LYS A 16 6.07 -17.59 6.73
N TYR A 17 4.75 -17.43 6.51
CA TYR A 17 3.80 -17.00 7.53
C TYR A 17 2.52 -17.82 7.47
N THR A 18 1.87 -18.03 8.62
CA THR A 18 0.52 -18.58 8.68
C THR A 18 -0.47 -17.53 8.12
N CYS A 19 -1.23 -17.92 7.10
CA CYS A 19 -2.21 -17.04 6.44
C CYS A 19 -3.61 -17.58 6.64
N PHE A 20 -4.54 -16.67 6.95
CA PHE A 20 -5.97 -16.92 6.98
C PHE A 20 -6.63 -16.07 5.90
N GLU A 21 -7.34 -16.71 4.98
CA GLU A 21 -8.06 -16.02 3.92
C GLU A 21 -9.51 -15.80 4.35
N LEU A 22 -9.97 -14.55 4.23
CA LEU A 22 -11.38 -14.23 4.40
C LEU A 22 -12.08 -14.36 3.05
N GLU A 23 -13.18 -15.11 3.01
CA GLU A 23 -14.03 -15.18 1.83
C GLU A 23 -14.70 -13.83 1.59
N ILE A 24 -14.63 -13.35 0.35
CA ILE A 24 -15.26 -12.13 -0.10
C ILE A 24 -16.59 -12.51 -0.76
N GLU A 25 -17.69 -11.93 -0.27
CA GLU A 25 -19.02 -12.23 -0.79
C GLU A 25 -19.25 -11.69 -2.21
N ASN A 26 -18.60 -10.59 -2.57
CA ASN A 26 -18.88 -9.92 -3.84
C ASN A 26 -17.65 -9.17 -4.38
N LEU A 27 -16.86 -9.84 -5.22
CA LEU A 27 -15.69 -9.25 -5.88
C LEU A 27 -16.06 -8.16 -6.91
N ASP A 28 -17.27 -8.25 -7.49
CA ASP A 28 -17.72 -7.34 -8.54
C ASP A 28 -18.03 -5.93 -8.01
N ASN A 29 -18.20 -5.79 -6.71
CA ASN A 29 -18.47 -4.51 -6.05
C ASN A 29 -17.19 -3.68 -5.76
N ILE A 30 -16.01 -4.23 -5.99
CA ILE A 30 -14.76 -3.50 -5.78
C ILE A 30 -14.57 -2.52 -6.94
N ASN A 31 -14.59 -1.23 -6.63
CA ASN A 31 -14.43 -0.14 -7.59
C ASN A 31 -13.39 0.89 -7.09
N LEU A 32 -13.36 2.07 -7.68
CA LEU A 32 -12.41 3.13 -7.29
C LEU A 32 -12.71 3.77 -5.93
N ASN A 33 -13.88 3.50 -5.34
CA ASN A 33 -14.20 3.97 -3.99
C ASN A 33 -13.46 3.12 -2.97
N ILE A 34 -12.64 3.74 -2.14
CA ILE A 34 -11.82 3.10 -1.09
C ILE A 34 -12.69 2.22 -0.17
N ASN A 35 -13.88 2.66 0.19
CA ASN A 35 -14.78 1.92 1.06
C ASN A 35 -15.24 0.57 0.47
N SER A 36 -15.19 0.42 -0.86
CA SER A 36 -15.51 -0.84 -1.53
C SER A 36 -14.36 -1.87 -1.49
N TRP A 37 -13.16 -1.47 -1.11
CA TRP A 37 -11.97 -2.32 -1.23
C TRP A 37 -11.95 -3.51 -0.27
N LEU A 38 -12.77 -3.51 0.77
CA LEU A 38 -12.99 -4.71 1.58
C LEU A 38 -13.77 -5.80 0.82
N GLY A 39 -14.53 -5.42 -0.22
CA GLY A 39 -15.43 -6.33 -0.95
C GLY A 39 -16.69 -6.71 -0.16
N GLU A 40 -16.85 -6.15 1.04
CA GLU A 40 -17.98 -6.34 1.95
C GLU A 40 -18.08 -5.20 2.96
N SER A 41 -19.08 -5.23 3.84
CA SER A 41 -19.19 -4.25 4.92
C SER A 41 -18.07 -4.41 5.94
N GLU A 42 -17.64 -3.30 6.53
CA GLU A 42 -16.64 -3.26 7.60
C GLU A 42 -17.05 -4.14 8.79
N ASN A 43 -18.37 -4.16 9.11
CA ASN A 43 -18.92 -4.99 10.19
C ASN A 43 -18.83 -6.49 9.89
N ASN A 44 -19.02 -6.92 8.64
CA ASN A 44 -18.84 -8.33 8.26
C ASN A 44 -17.38 -8.74 8.29
N ASP A 45 -16.49 -7.89 7.77
CA ASP A 45 -15.06 -8.13 7.76
C ASP A 45 -14.49 -8.31 9.17
N VAL A 46 -14.86 -7.42 10.12
CA VAL A 46 -14.39 -7.53 11.51
C VAL A 46 -14.93 -8.80 12.19
N LYS A 47 -16.19 -9.18 11.94
CA LYS A 47 -16.74 -10.43 12.48
C LYS A 47 -16.01 -11.67 11.98
N LYS A 48 -15.70 -11.72 10.69
CA LYS A 48 -14.89 -12.81 10.09
C LYS A 48 -13.49 -12.85 10.69
N THR A 49 -12.85 -11.69 10.85
CA THR A 49 -11.53 -11.58 11.49
C THR A 49 -11.58 -12.05 12.95
N ILE A 50 -12.57 -11.65 13.73
CA ILE A 50 -12.78 -12.12 15.10
C ILE A 50 -13.01 -13.65 15.14
N SER A 51 -13.78 -14.18 14.20
CA SER A 51 -14.00 -15.61 14.09
C SER A 51 -12.69 -16.37 13.88
N VAL A 52 -11.81 -15.89 13.00
CA VAL A 52 -10.47 -16.47 12.79
C VAL A 52 -9.67 -16.46 14.10
N ILE A 53 -9.64 -15.35 14.81
CA ILE A 53 -8.91 -15.22 16.08
C ILE A 53 -9.42 -16.25 17.10
N LYS A 54 -10.75 -16.37 17.26
CA LYS A 54 -11.37 -17.27 18.23
C LYS A 54 -11.17 -18.73 17.88
N THR A 55 -11.46 -19.11 16.63
CA THR A 55 -11.36 -20.51 16.16
C THR A 55 -9.95 -21.05 16.28
N ASN A 56 -8.95 -20.21 15.99
CA ASN A 56 -7.54 -20.60 16.06
C ASN A 56 -6.89 -20.28 17.42
N LYS A 57 -7.65 -19.79 18.39
CA LYS A 57 -7.20 -19.44 19.76
C LYS A 57 -5.95 -18.53 19.72
N LEU A 58 -5.95 -17.54 18.82
CA LEU A 58 -4.80 -16.65 18.65
C LEU A 58 -4.70 -15.67 19.82
N ASN A 59 -3.52 -15.59 20.43
CA ASN A 59 -3.18 -14.54 21.38
C ASN A 59 -2.36 -13.47 20.66
N ILE A 60 -2.97 -12.31 20.39
CA ILE A 60 -2.40 -11.27 19.53
C ILE A 60 -1.89 -10.12 20.40
N ASP A 61 -0.57 -9.94 20.45
CA ASP A 61 0.06 -8.81 21.15
C ASP A 61 -0.04 -7.52 20.32
N TRP A 62 0.15 -7.63 19.00
CA TRP A 62 0.03 -6.53 18.05
C TRP A 62 -0.77 -6.95 16.83
N LEU A 63 -1.79 -6.20 16.49
CA LEU A 63 -2.49 -6.26 15.21
C LEU A 63 -2.03 -5.08 14.35
N ILE A 64 -1.48 -5.37 13.17
CA ILE A 64 -1.09 -4.36 12.20
C ILE A 64 -2.16 -4.31 11.12
N ILE A 65 -2.71 -3.12 10.88
CA ILE A 65 -3.76 -2.84 9.90
C ILE A 65 -3.15 -1.98 8.80
N ASP A 66 -3.15 -2.50 7.57
CA ASP A 66 -2.73 -1.79 6.37
C ASP A 66 -3.85 -1.92 5.32
N HIS A 67 -4.94 -1.16 5.52
CA HIS A 67 -6.09 -1.19 4.64
C HIS A 67 -6.93 0.08 4.72
N TYR A 68 -7.05 0.81 3.62
CA TYR A 68 -7.74 2.10 3.58
C TYR A 68 -9.26 2.07 3.81
N ALA A 69 -9.93 0.94 3.70
CA ALA A 69 -11.37 0.85 4.01
C ALA A 69 -11.66 0.49 5.46
N ILE A 70 -10.64 0.41 6.34
CA ILE A 70 -10.80 0.16 7.78
C ILE A 70 -10.62 1.47 8.53
N ASN A 71 -11.47 1.69 9.53
CA ASN A 71 -11.47 2.88 10.36
C ASN A 71 -11.77 2.55 11.84
N GLU A 72 -11.99 3.59 12.66
CA GLU A 72 -12.30 3.52 14.08
C GLU A 72 -13.40 2.50 14.43
N THR A 73 -14.42 2.32 13.58
CA THR A 73 -15.54 1.41 13.84
C THR A 73 -15.07 -0.04 13.90
N TRP A 74 -14.27 -0.45 12.94
CA TRP A 74 -13.67 -1.78 12.87
C TRP A 74 -12.68 -2.00 14.02
N GLU A 75 -11.84 -0.99 14.30
CA GLU A 75 -10.81 -1.04 15.33
C GLU A 75 -11.43 -1.18 16.73
N ASN A 76 -12.53 -0.50 17.02
CA ASN A 76 -13.24 -0.60 18.29
C ASN A 76 -13.77 -2.01 18.56
N GLU A 77 -14.24 -2.73 17.54
CA GLU A 77 -14.70 -4.09 17.69
C GLU A 77 -13.56 -5.09 17.91
N ILE A 78 -12.47 -4.97 17.14
CA ILE A 78 -11.35 -5.90 17.23
C ILE A 78 -10.50 -5.69 18.51
N LYS A 79 -10.47 -4.48 19.06
CA LYS A 79 -9.69 -4.11 20.26
C LYS A 79 -9.98 -4.99 21.47
N LYS A 80 -11.14 -5.63 21.51
CA LYS A 80 -11.53 -6.59 22.56
C LYS A 80 -10.77 -7.92 22.49
N TYR A 81 -10.09 -8.19 21.35
CA TYR A 81 -9.47 -9.48 21.04
C TYR A 81 -7.95 -9.38 20.80
N VAL A 82 -7.42 -8.17 20.85
CA VAL A 82 -5.98 -7.92 20.64
C VAL A 82 -5.47 -6.96 21.71
N LYS A 83 -4.18 -7.03 22.05
CA LYS A 83 -3.62 -6.14 23.07
C LYS A 83 -3.34 -4.74 22.53
N ASN A 84 -2.80 -4.65 21.33
CA ASN A 84 -2.41 -3.39 20.71
C ASN A 84 -2.76 -3.38 19.22
N ILE A 85 -3.04 -2.20 18.68
CA ILE A 85 -3.33 -1.95 17.28
C ILE A 85 -2.32 -0.95 16.72
N CYS A 86 -1.70 -1.30 15.59
CA CYS A 86 -0.90 -0.41 14.77
C CYS A 86 -1.58 -0.21 13.42
N VAL A 87 -1.84 1.03 13.03
CA VAL A 87 -2.45 1.38 11.76
C VAL A 87 -1.42 2.02 10.84
N ILE A 88 -1.37 1.58 9.58
CA ILE A 88 -0.64 2.23 8.50
C ILE A 88 -1.66 2.93 7.63
N ASP A 89 -1.69 4.27 7.65
CA ASP A 89 -2.65 5.06 6.91
C ASP A 89 -2.08 6.42 6.49
N ASP A 90 -2.17 6.71 5.20
CA ASP A 90 -1.69 7.96 4.60
C ASP A 90 -2.76 9.08 4.60
N PHE A 91 -4.01 8.78 4.97
CA PHE A 91 -5.09 9.74 5.00
C PHE A 91 -5.29 10.35 6.41
N THR A 92 -5.14 11.66 6.49
CA THR A 92 -5.27 12.39 7.77
C THR A 92 -6.71 12.71 8.18
N ASN A 93 -7.68 12.42 7.32
CA ASN A 93 -9.10 12.78 7.50
C ASN A 93 -9.99 11.64 8.01
N ARG A 94 -9.39 10.50 8.35
CA ARG A 94 -10.11 9.33 8.89
C ARG A 94 -9.87 9.21 10.38
N LYS A 95 -10.87 8.66 11.08
CA LYS A 95 -10.77 8.41 12.51
C LYS A 95 -10.18 7.04 12.78
N HIS A 96 -9.27 6.97 13.75
CA HIS A 96 -8.66 5.73 14.20
C HIS A 96 -8.62 5.64 15.73
N ASN A 97 -8.80 4.43 16.26
CA ASN A 97 -8.63 4.09 17.67
C ASN A 97 -7.51 3.05 17.82
N CYS A 98 -6.27 3.47 17.70
CA CYS A 98 -5.10 2.61 17.70
C CYS A 98 -4.05 3.09 18.72
N ASN A 99 -3.05 2.24 18.98
CA ASN A 99 -1.91 2.56 19.84
C ASN A 99 -0.79 3.26 19.08
N ILE A 100 -0.59 2.87 17.81
CA ILE A 100 0.40 3.48 16.92
C ILE A 100 -0.28 3.73 15.55
N LEU A 101 -0.06 4.94 15.00
CA LEU A 101 -0.39 5.28 13.63
C LEU A 101 0.90 5.62 12.87
N ILE A 102 1.09 5.02 11.71
CA ILE A 102 2.21 5.28 10.82
C ILE A 102 1.70 5.94 9.54
N ASN A 103 2.20 7.15 9.23
CA ASN A 103 2.00 7.81 7.96
C ASN A 103 3.34 8.26 7.38
N GLN A 104 3.76 7.59 6.30
CA GLN A 104 5.06 7.79 5.69
C GLN A 104 5.11 8.99 4.73
N GLN A 105 3.96 9.57 4.37
CA GLN A 105 3.87 10.59 3.32
C GLN A 105 3.89 12.03 3.84
N ILE A 106 3.47 12.26 5.08
CA ILE A 106 3.42 13.62 5.64
C ILE A 106 4.67 13.96 6.43
N ASN A 107 4.94 15.24 6.55
CA ASN A 107 5.99 15.74 7.44
C ASN A 107 5.43 16.01 8.86
N GLU A 108 6.32 16.17 9.84
CA GLU A 108 5.95 16.38 11.24
C GLU A 108 5.02 17.58 11.47
N LYS A 109 5.10 18.63 10.64
CA LYS A 109 4.24 19.82 10.75
C LYS A 109 2.77 19.50 10.47
N GLU A 110 2.49 18.39 9.81
CA GLU A 110 1.13 17.97 9.48
C GLU A 110 0.48 17.07 10.54
N ILE A 111 1.21 16.71 11.62
CA ILE A 111 0.67 15.92 12.74
C ILE A 111 -0.60 16.56 13.32
N VAL A 112 -0.68 17.89 13.32
CA VAL A 112 -1.86 18.62 13.79
C VAL A 112 -3.16 18.20 13.08
N LYS A 113 -3.09 17.68 11.84
CA LYS A 113 -4.25 17.18 11.09
C LYS A 113 -4.92 15.98 11.75
N TYR A 114 -4.19 15.24 12.57
CA TYR A 114 -4.72 14.09 13.30
C TYR A 114 -5.41 14.43 14.62
N LYS A 115 -5.27 15.67 15.14
CA LYS A 115 -5.68 16.06 16.48
C LYS A 115 -7.10 15.65 16.88
N ASN A 116 -8.02 15.65 15.91
CA ASN A 116 -9.45 15.31 16.12
C ASN A 116 -9.82 13.92 15.57
N ASN A 117 -8.88 13.22 14.96
CA ASN A 117 -9.12 11.98 14.26
C ASN A 117 -8.46 10.75 14.93
N ILE A 118 -7.74 10.97 16.01
CA ILE A 118 -7.01 9.90 16.69
C ILE A 118 -7.18 10.07 18.20
N ASN A 119 -7.26 8.97 18.94
CA ASN A 119 -7.29 8.98 20.42
C ASN A 119 -5.99 9.59 20.99
N SER A 120 -6.11 10.25 22.14
CA SER A 120 -5.03 11.00 22.79
C SER A 120 -3.77 10.19 23.10
N ASP A 121 -3.94 8.90 23.31
CA ASP A 121 -2.86 8.00 23.76
C ASP A 121 -2.14 7.34 22.57
N CYS A 122 -2.55 7.64 21.35
CA CYS A 122 -1.93 7.10 20.14
C CYS A 122 -0.57 7.75 19.87
N LYS A 123 0.45 6.92 19.66
CA LYS A 123 1.75 7.38 19.17
C LYS A 123 1.67 7.58 17.65
N ILE A 124 1.81 8.81 17.19
CA ILE A 124 1.80 9.16 15.77
C ILE A 124 3.24 9.15 15.24
N CYS A 125 3.52 8.29 14.26
CA CYS A 125 4.81 8.11 13.60
C CYS A 125 4.70 8.60 12.17
N VAL A 126 5.27 9.77 11.85
CA VAL A 126 5.11 10.40 10.52
C VAL A 126 6.45 10.71 9.86
N GLY A 127 6.46 10.68 8.54
CA GLY A 127 7.59 11.12 7.74
C GLY A 127 8.64 10.06 7.47
N ASN A 128 9.77 10.53 6.97
CA ASN A 128 10.82 9.69 6.41
C ASN A 128 11.50 8.76 7.42
N ASP A 129 11.50 9.12 8.70
CA ASP A 129 12.13 8.30 9.76
C ASP A 129 11.33 7.01 10.05
N TYR A 130 10.09 6.96 9.58
CA TYR A 130 9.17 5.82 9.76
C TYR A 130 8.85 5.08 8.47
N LEU A 131 9.69 5.21 7.43
CA LEU A 131 9.51 4.49 6.17
C LEU A 131 9.64 2.98 6.38
N LEU A 132 8.62 2.25 5.94
CA LEU A 132 8.60 0.78 5.96
C LEU A 132 9.28 0.23 4.70
N LEU A 133 10.59 0.30 4.66
CA LEU A 133 11.41 -0.17 3.55
C LEU A 133 11.95 -1.57 3.79
N ASN A 134 12.17 -2.33 2.71
CA ASN A 134 12.91 -3.57 2.82
C ASN A 134 14.32 -3.28 3.34
N HIS A 135 14.81 -4.12 4.29
CA HIS A 135 16.09 -3.97 4.97
C HIS A 135 17.27 -3.70 4.02
N GLN A 136 17.27 -4.29 2.83
CA GLN A 136 18.31 -4.08 1.83
C GLN A 136 18.49 -2.62 1.41
N TYR A 137 17.44 -1.79 1.48
CA TYR A 137 17.52 -0.37 1.10
C TYR A 137 18.27 0.48 2.12
N TYR A 138 18.33 0.06 3.39
CA TYR A 138 19.11 0.77 4.42
C TYR A 138 20.62 0.59 4.28
N GLN A 139 21.06 -0.38 3.46
CA GLN A 139 22.47 -0.70 3.24
C GLN A 139 23.01 -0.10 1.93
N LEU A 140 22.17 0.59 1.15
CA LEU A 140 22.57 1.16 -0.12
C LEU A 140 23.50 2.37 0.07
N ASN A 141 24.74 2.24 -0.38
CA ASN A 141 25.65 3.37 -0.46
C ASN A 141 25.43 4.08 -1.81
N ILE A 142 24.65 5.18 -1.79
CA ILE A 142 24.30 5.93 -3.01
C ILE A 142 25.45 6.88 -3.34
N ASN A 143 26.24 6.54 -4.35
CA ASN A 143 27.25 7.43 -4.90
C ASN A 143 26.54 8.51 -5.76
N LYS A 144 26.49 9.76 -5.27
CA LYS A 144 25.68 10.85 -5.85
C LYS A 144 26.36 11.60 -7.01
N ASN A 145 27.57 11.24 -7.41
CA ASN A 145 28.26 11.94 -8.50
C ASN A 145 27.74 11.48 -9.88
N ILE A 146 26.60 12.03 -10.29
CA ILE A 146 26.06 11.86 -11.63
C ILE A 146 26.48 13.10 -12.46
N GLU A 147 27.53 12.97 -13.25
CA GLU A 147 28.01 14.04 -14.13
C GLU A 147 27.07 14.24 -15.35
N LYS A 148 26.49 13.17 -15.87
CA LYS A 148 25.54 13.21 -17.01
C LYS A 148 24.41 12.23 -16.80
N LEU A 149 23.20 12.68 -17.15
CA LEU A 149 22.03 11.82 -17.19
C LEU A 149 22.15 10.83 -18.35
N LYS A 150 22.24 9.54 -18.06
CA LYS A 150 22.38 8.45 -19.04
C LYS A 150 21.18 7.52 -19.08
N ARG A 151 20.47 7.38 -17.94
CA ARG A 151 19.40 6.42 -17.79
C ARG A 151 18.28 6.99 -16.91
N ILE A 152 17.05 6.78 -17.33
CA ILE A 152 15.85 7.22 -16.62
C ILE A 152 14.93 6.01 -16.41
N ASN A 153 14.46 5.80 -15.17
CA ASN A 153 13.46 4.81 -14.88
C ASN A 153 12.07 5.44 -14.95
N ILE A 154 11.14 4.78 -15.67
CA ILE A 154 9.75 5.17 -15.79
C ILE A 154 8.90 4.14 -15.06
N PHE A 155 8.17 4.54 -14.02
CA PHE A 155 7.25 3.69 -13.28
C PHE A 155 6.02 4.49 -12.83
N MET A 156 4.85 4.15 -13.37
CA MET A 156 3.57 4.81 -13.10
C MET A 156 2.66 3.98 -12.20
N GLY A 157 3.24 3.23 -11.27
CA GLY A 157 2.51 2.37 -10.34
C GLY A 157 2.14 1.00 -10.92
N GLY A 158 1.53 0.17 -10.06
CA GLY A 158 1.29 -1.24 -10.40
C GLY A 158 0.21 -1.46 -11.46
N SER A 159 -0.84 -0.64 -11.48
CA SER A 159 -2.00 -0.80 -12.37
C SER A 159 -2.04 0.20 -13.52
N ASP A 160 -1.48 1.41 -13.32
CA ASP A 160 -1.50 2.51 -14.29
C ASP A 160 -2.83 2.63 -15.05
N ILE A 161 -3.90 2.83 -14.30
CA ILE A 161 -5.30 2.79 -14.81
C ILE A 161 -5.52 3.76 -15.97
N TYR A 162 -4.82 4.90 -15.94
CA TYR A 162 -4.94 5.95 -16.96
C TYR A 162 -3.97 5.79 -18.13
N ASN A 163 -3.20 4.70 -18.16
CA ASN A 163 -2.21 4.42 -19.20
C ASN A 163 -1.18 5.56 -19.41
N ILE A 164 -0.73 6.15 -18.32
CA ILE A 164 0.24 7.25 -18.30
C ILE A 164 1.60 6.77 -18.80
N THR A 165 1.97 5.52 -18.52
CA THR A 165 3.23 4.92 -19.00
C THR A 165 3.39 5.07 -20.51
N GLU A 166 2.36 4.75 -21.29
CA GLU A 166 2.42 4.84 -22.75
C GLU A 166 2.64 6.28 -23.23
N GLN A 167 1.94 7.24 -22.61
CA GLN A 167 2.07 8.67 -22.95
C GLN A 167 3.49 9.20 -22.64
N ILE A 168 4.07 8.80 -21.50
CA ILE A 168 5.41 9.23 -21.12
C ILE A 168 6.47 8.62 -22.07
N ILE A 169 6.31 7.36 -22.50
CA ILE A 169 7.21 6.74 -23.47
C ILE A 169 7.26 7.59 -24.76
N ASP A 170 6.11 7.99 -25.31
CA ASP A 170 6.07 8.81 -26.52
C ASP A 170 6.80 10.15 -26.34
N ILE A 171 6.50 10.84 -25.24
CA ILE A 171 7.14 12.13 -24.91
C ILE A 171 8.65 11.96 -24.77
N CYS A 172 9.09 10.94 -24.06
CA CYS A 172 10.53 10.65 -23.85
C CYS A 172 11.24 10.31 -25.14
N TYR A 173 10.61 9.48 -25.99
CA TYR A 173 11.16 9.11 -27.29
C TYR A 173 11.34 10.36 -28.19
N ASP A 174 10.28 11.17 -28.32
CA ASP A 174 10.30 12.37 -29.14
C ASP A 174 11.33 13.39 -28.64
N TYR A 175 11.42 13.58 -27.33
CA TYR A 175 12.37 14.48 -26.71
C TYR A 175 13.82 14.03 -26.94
N ASN A 176 14.10 12.73 -26.75
CA ASN A 176 15.41 12.13 -26.96
C ASN A 176 15.87 12.31 -28.42
N LYS A 177 14.98 12.02 -29.35
CA LYS A 177 15.20 12.16 -30.80
C LYS A 177 15.42 13.62 -31.21
N LYS A 178 14.55 14.52 -30.77
CA LYS A 178 14.60 15.97 -31.12
C LYS A 178 15.90 16.63 -30.65
N ASN A 179 16.44 16.20 -29.52
CA ASN A 179 17.62 16.80 -28.91
C ASN A 179 18.91 15.99 -29.13
N ASN A 180 18.87 14.95 -29.98
CA ASN A 180 20.01 14.05 -30.25
C ASN A 180 20.66 13.50 -28.97
N LEU A 181 19.82 13.12 -27.99
CA LEU A 181 20.27 12.58 -26.72
C LEU A 181 20.36 11.05 -26.79
N ASN A 182 21.31 10.47 -26.06
CA ASN A 182 21.46 9.02 -25.93
C ASN A 182 21.03 8.55 -24.54
N ILE A 183 19.83 8.95 -24.12
CA ILE A 183 19.27 8.56 -22.82
C ILE A 183 18.57 7.22 -22.98
N ILE A 184 18.88 6.28 -22.11
CA ILE A 184 18.20 4.98 -22.00
C ILE A 184 17.02 5.13 -21.05
N PHE A 185 15.85 4.64 -21.47
CA PHE A 185 14.65 4.61 -20.64
C PHE A 185 14.35 3.16 -20.23
N ASP A 186 14.39 2.91 -18.92
CA ASP A 186 13.94 1.63 -18.36
C ASP A 186 12.47 1.77 -17.94
N VAL A 187 11.60 1.06 -18.62
CA VAL A 187 10.17 1.11 -18.35
C VAL A 187 9.76 -0.07 -17.48
N ILE A 188 9.29 0.24 -16.28
CA ILE A 188 8.80 -0.76 -15.33
C ILE A 188 7.27 -0.79 -15.39
N VAL A 189 6.72 -1.92 -15.80
CA VAL A 189 5.27 -2.12 -15.92
C VAL A 189 4.81 -3.11 -14.88
N GLY A 190 3.83 -2.71 -14.07
CA GLY A 190 3.25 -3.58 -13.04
C GLY A 190 2.44 -4.74 -13.66
N LYS A 191 2.40 -5.88 -12.96
CA LYS A 191 1.66 -7.07 -13.41
C LYS A 191 0.16 -6.86 -13.55
N SER A 192 -0.40 -5.88 -12.84
CA SER A 192 -1.82 -5.52 -12.90
C SER A 192 -2.16 -4.50 -13.98
N ASN A 193 -1.16 -4.01 -14.72
CA ASN A 193 -1.39 -3.09 -15.83
C ASN A 193 -2.02 -3.81 -17.02
N LYS A 194 -3.26 -3.44 -17.37
CA LYS A 194 -4.00 -4.02 -18.48
C LYS A 194 -3.38 -3.75 -19.85
N ASN A 195 -2.53 -2.73 -19.95
CA ASN A 195 -1.85 -2.33 -21.19
C ASN A 195 -0.42 -2.88 -21.28
N ALA A 196 0.00 -3.77 -20.38
CA ALA A 196 1.39 -4.25 -20.28
C ALA A 196 1.92 -4.82 -21.61
N GLU A 197 1.15 -5.67 -22.31
CA GLU A 197 1.54 -6.23 -23.59
C GLU A 197 1.63 -5.17 -24.71
N LYS A 198 0.69 -4.20 -24.72
CA LYS A 198 0.73 -3.09 -25.67
C LYS A 198 1.98 -2.23 -25.48
N ILE A 199 2.31 -1.91 -24.23
CA ILE A 199 3.51 -1.14 -23.88
C ILE A 199 4.77 -1.90 -24.29
N LYS A 200 4.84 -3.21 -24.01
CA LYS A 200 5.98 -4.06 -24.35
C LYS A 200 6.23 -4.12 -25.86
N ASN A 201 5.17 -4.17 -26.66
CA ASN A 201 5.29 -4.22 -28.13
C ASN A 201 5.63 -2.85 -28.75
N LYS A 202 5.59 -1.77 -27.97
CA LYS A 202 5.89 -0.41 -28.40
C LYS A 202 7.37 -0.03 -28.21
N ILE A 203 8.05 -0.71 -27.32
CA ILE A 203 9.45 -0.48 -26.93
C ILE A 203 10.36 -1.38 -27.75
#